data_3d4fb06ff37eb18f65e3a2a90d5b0a79
#
_entry.id   3d4fb06ff37eb18f65e3a2a90d5b0a79
#
_cell.length_a   1.000
_cell.length_b   1.000
_cell.length_c   1.000
_cell.angle_alpha   90.00
_cell.angle_beta   90.00
_cell.angle_gamma   90.00
#
_symmetry.space_group_name_H-M   'P 1'
#
loop_
_entity.id
_entity.type
_entity.pdbx_description
1 polymer ?
#
loop_
_entity_poly.entity_id
_entity_poly.type
_entity_poly.pdbx_seq_one_letter_code
_entity_poly.pdbx_strand_id
1 'polypeptide(L)'
;MGNMGQRRQEGNVVQKSLSCSGEPLQSYGLEMESRKIQKQLLTIKYIIGMETMVVVNNKTQRRAYVIYKRTKSMEMGVIKSLLIDTLKAKLRSGVAHFMYLKKDGSLREAWGTTSHNLIKANVNGRGIDRDSVNCVCYWDVEKGGFRSLRFENLVQVF
;
A
#
# COMPACT_ATOMS: atom_id res chain seq x y z
N MET A 1 45.86 -65.70 -2.33
CA MET A 1 44.74 -65.92 -1.46
C MET A 1 43.96 -64.59 -1.46
N GLY A 2 42.97 -64.37 -2.23
CA GLY A 2 41.69 -65.09 -2.32
C GLY A 2 40.68 -64.33 -1.43
N ASN A 3 39.92 -63.39 -1.94
CA ASN A 3 38.51 -63.64 -1.92
C ASN A 3 37.71 -62.55 -2.71
N MET A 4 36.87 -63.12 -3.54
CA MET A 4 35.75 -62.50 -4.24
C MET A 4 34.68 -62.00 -3.24
N GLY A 5 33.99 -60.95 -3.54
CA GLY A 5 32.79 -60.52 -2.79
C GLY A 5 31.95 -59.46 -3.49
N GLN A 6 31.17 -59.95 -4.42
CA GLN A 6 29.79 -59.52 -4.76
C GLN A 6 29.42 -58.05 -4.86
N ARG A 7 29.14 -57.66 -6.10
CA ARG A 7 28.27 -56.56 -6.49
C ARG A 7 26.86 -56.74 -5.91
N ARG A 8 26.37 -55.77 -5.20
CA ARG A 8 24.92 -55.55 -5.07
C ARG A 8 24.54 -54.27 -5.83
N GLN A 9 23.73 -54.48 -6.81
CA GLN A 9 22.97 -53.43 -7.46
C GLN A 9 21.90 -53.01 -6.45
N GLU A 10 21.93 -51.78 -6.00
CA GLU A 10 20.80 -51.17 -5.29
C GLU A 10 20.10 -50.19 -6.21
N GLY A 11 18.82 -50.44 -6.32
CA GLY A 11 17.92 -49.77 -7.26
C GLY A 11 17.79 -48.29 -7.02
N ASN A 12 17.73 -47.61 -8.13
CA ASN A 12 17.44 -46.19 -8.26
C ASN A 12 15.97 -45.93 -7.87
N VAL A 13 15.73 -45.58 -6.60
CA VAL A 13 14.43 -45.10 -6.16
C VAL A 13 14.38 -43.60 -6.53
N VAL A 14 13.77 -43.31 -7.66
CA VAL A 14 13.37 -41.97 -8.03
C VAL A 14 12.33 -41.51 -7.03
N GLN A 15 12.77 -40.81 -6.00
CA GLN A 15 11.85 -39.99 -5.18
C GLN A 15 11.35 -38.82 -6.01
N LYS A 16 10.14 -38.98 -6.55
CA LYS A 16 9.32 -37.86 -7.01
C LYS A 16 9.01 -36.98 -5.80
N SER A 17 9.78 -35.91 -5.61
CA SER A 17 9.39 -34.82 -4.74
C SER A 17 8.16 -34.15 -5.35
N LEU A 18 7.00 -34.43 -4.80
CA LEU A 18 5.81 -33.63 -4.99
C LEU A 18 6.11 -32.24 -4.38
N SER A 19 6.41 -31.28 -5.26
CA SER A 19 6.37 -29.86 -4.88
C SER A 19 4.91 -29.48 -4.64
N CYS A 20 4.50 -29.53 -3.39
CA CYS A 20 3.30 -28.82 -2.94
C CYS A 20 3.58 -27.33 -3.08
N SER A 21 3.21 -26.76 -4.22
CA SER A 21 3.07 -25.31 -4.37
C SER A 21 1.87 -24.86 -3.54
N GLY A 22 2.08 -24.77 -2.23
CA GLY A 22 1.15 -24.14 -1.30
C GLY A 22 1.21 -22.63 -1.52
N GLU A 23 0.48 -22.13 -2.49
CA GLU A 23 0.18 -20.70 -2.50
C GLU A 23 -0.70 -20.38 -1.29
N PRO A 24 -0.34 -19.37 -0.48
CA PRO A 24 -1.08 -19.08 0.74
C PRO A 24 -2.50 -18.64 0.38
N LEU A 25 -3.51 -19.32 0.93
CA LEU A 25 -4.95 -19.03 0.80
C LEU A 25 -5.31 -17.55 1.03
N GLN A 26 -4.43 -16.76 1.64
CA GLN A 26 -4.57 -15.31 1.82
C GLN A 26 -4.45 -14.51 0.52
N SER A 27 -3.75 -14.99 -0.52
CA SER A 27 -3.61 -14.28 -1.79
C SER A 27 -4.91 -14.29 -2.58
N TYR A 28 -5.63 -15.40 -2.58
CA TYR A 28 -6.91 -15.56 -3.29
C TYR A 28 -8.03 -14.67 -2.71
N GLY A 29 -8.08 -14.51 -1.39
CA GLY A 29 -9.05 -13.62 -0.74
C GLY A 29 -8.84 -12.15 -1.09
N LEU A 30 -7.60 -11.72 -1.18
CA LEU A 30 -7.22 -10.35 -1.55
C LEU A 30 -7.52 -10.03 -3.01
N GLU A 31 -7.32 -10.99 -3.91
CA GLU A 31 -7.65 -10.83 -5.34
C GLU A 31 -9.15 -10.78 -5.59
N MET A 32 -9.94 -11.63 -4.93
CA MET A 32 -11.39 -11.64 -5.07
C MET A 32 -12.02 -10.35 -4.55
N GLU A 33 -11.55 -9.82 -3.41
CA GLU A 33 -12.05 -8.54 -2.89
C GLU A 33 -11.56 -7.36 -3.73
N SER A 34 -10.34 -7.40 -4.24
CA SER A 34 -9.82 -6.42 -5.19
C SER A 34 -10.68 -6.34 -6.45
N ARG A 35 -11.12 -7.47 -6.99
CA ARG A 35 -12.03 -7.53 -8.15
C ARG A 35 -13.44 -6.99 -7.84
N LYS A 36 -13.95 -7.18 -6.62
CA LYS A 36 -15.22 -6.57 -6.18
C LYS A 36 -15.13 -5.06 -6.11
N ILE A 37 -14.02 -4.54 -5.55
CA ILE A 37 -13.73 -3.10 -5.50
C ILE A 37 -13.64 -2.52 -6.91
N GLN A 38 -12.99 -3.23 -7.83
CA GLN A 38 -12.89 -2.82 -9.24
C GLN A 38 -14.27 -2.72 -9.91
N LYS A 39 -15.15 -3.72 -9.70
CA LYS A 39 -16.52 -3.69 -10.23
C LYS A 39 -17.35 -2.56 -9.64
N GLN A 40 -17.24 -2.28 -8.34
CA GLN A 40 -17.95 -1.18 -7.70
C GLN A 40 -17.44 0.19 -8.13
N LEU A 41 -16.12 0.34 -8.37
CA LEU A 41 -15.54 1.53 -8.99
C LEU A 41 -16.11 1.80 -10.39
N LEU A 42 -16.32 0.75 -11.19
CA LEU A 42 -16.97 0.87 -12.50
C LEU A 42 -18.43 1.33 -12.37
N THR A 43 -19.14 0.82 -11.38
CA THR A 43 -20.55 1.17 -11.11
C THR A 43 -20.69 2.62 -10.65
N ILE A 44 -19.81 3.09 -9.79
CA ILE A 44 -19.76 4.49 -9.35
C ILE A 44 -19.44 5.44 -10.52
N LYS A 45 -18.58 5.06 -11.44
CA LYS A 45 -18.32 5.81 -12.68
C LYS A 45 -19.57 5.97 -13.54
N TYR A 46 -20.36 4.91 -13.66
CA TYR A 46 -21.61 4.91 -14.44
C TYR A 46 -22.67 5.83 -13.82
N ILE A 47 -22.76 5.87 -12.49
CA ILE A 47 -23.76 6.69 -11.76
C ILE A 47 -23.39 8.19 -11.80
N ILE A 48 -22.12 8.55 -11.82
CA ILE A 48 -21.67 9.97 -11.78
C ILE A 48 -21.57 10.59 -13.18
N GLY A 49 -21.69 9.79 -14.26
CA GLY A 49 -21.65 10.30 -15.64
C GLY A 49 -20.29 10.91 -16.06
N MET A 50 -19.21 10.60 -15.32
CA MET A 50 -17.87 11.08 -15.62
C MET A 50 -17.12 10.07 -16.50
N GLU A 51 -16.96 10.37 -17.75
CA GLU A 51 -16.11 9.62 -18.72
C GLU A 51 -14.60 9.71 -18.46
N THR A 52 -14.19 10.09 -17.28
CA THR A 52 -12.77 10.10 -16.93
C THR A 52 -12.32 8.69 -16.53
N MET A 53 -11.53 8.06 -17.42
CA MET A 53 -10.81 6.83 -17.08
C MET A 53 -9.80 7.13 -15.96
N VAL A 54 -10.20 6.91 -14.70
CA VAL A 54 -9.24 6.91 -13.60
C VAL A 54 -8.45 5.62 -13.68
N VAL A 55 -7.22 5.68 -14.17
CA VAL A 55 -6.28 4.57 -14.12
C VAL A 55 -5.86 4.37 -12.66
N VAL A 56 -6.53 3.44 -12.00
CA VAL A 56 -6.24 3.11 -10.60
C VAL A 56 -5.13 2.07 -10.59
N ASN A 57 -3.95 2.44 -10.10
CA ASN A 57 -2.84 1.52 -9.95
C ASN A 57 -3.05 0.57 -8.74
N ASN A 58 -2.33 -0.55 -8.71
CA ASN A 58 -2.44 -1.56 -7.64
C ASN A 58 -2.22 -0.99 -6.22
N LYS A 59 -1.38 0.04 -6.07
CA LYS A 59 -1.15 0.70 -4.78
C LYS A 59 -2.36 1.49 -4.30
N THR A 60 -3.03 2.19 -5.21
CA THR A 60 -4.26 2.94 -4.92
C THR A 60 -5.41 2.00 -4.54
N GLN A 61 -5.56 0.88 -5.25
CA GLN A 61 -6.54 -0.15 -4.91
C GLN A 61 -6.32 -0.73 -3.52
N ARG A 62 -5.08 -1.07 -3.18
CA ARG A 62 -4.71 -1.58 -1.86
C ARG A 62 -5.02 -0.55 -0.76
N ARG A 63 -4.75 0.73 -0.97
CA ARG A 63 -5.09 1.80 -0.02
C ARG A 63 -6.59 1.94 0.15
N ALA A 64 -7.34 1.95 -0.96
CA ALA A 64 -8.81 2.01 -0.91
C ALA A 64 -9.39 0.86 -0.08
N TYR A 65 -8.89 -0.35 -0.27
CA TYR A 65 -9.31 -1.51 0.51
C TYR A 65 -8.98 -1.37 2.01
N VAL A 66 -7.78 -0.93 2.36
CA VAL A 66 -7.40 -0.71 3.76
C VAL A 66 -8.28 0.35 4.43
N ILE A 67 -8.55 1.45 3.74
CA ILE A 67 -9.43 2.51 4.24
C ILE A 67 -10.86 1.98 4.40
N TYR A 68 -11.38 1.26 3.40
CA TYR A 68 -12.68 0.59 3.49
C TYR A 68 -12.79 -0.33 4.71
N LYS A 69 -11.80 -1.19 4.94
CA LYS A 69 -11.81 -2.08 6.12
C LYS A 69 -11.94 -1.32 7.45
N ARG A 70 -11.35 -0.14 7.54
CA ARG A 70 -11.35 0.68 8.76
C ARG A 70 -12.57 1.57 8.90
N THR A 71 -13.05 2.14 7.80
CA THR A 71 -14.18 3.10 7.80
C THR A 71 -15.53 2.45 7.52
N LYS A 72 -15.53 1.20 7.01
CA LYS A 72 -16.71 0.46 6.55
C LYS A 72 -17.46 1.15 5.40
N SER A 73 -16.88 2.17 4.76
CA SER A 73 -17.43 2.89 3.61
C SER A 73 -16.55 2.71 2.40
N MET A 74 -17.11 2.17 1.30
CA MET A 74 -16.40 1.99 0.04
C MET A 74 -16.09 3.34 -0.62
N GLU A 75 -17.03 4.26 -0.58
CA GLU A 75 -16.88 5.61 -1.12
C GLU A 75 -15.71 6.34 -0.47
N MET A 76 -15.64 6.30 0.88
CA MET A 76 -14.51 6.86 1.62
C MET A 76 -13.19 6.19 1.26
N GLY A 77 -13.20 4.87 1.02
CA GLY A 77 -12.03 4.13 0.56
C GLY A 77 -11.48 4.67 -0.74
N VAL A 78 -12.35 4.83 -1.73
CA VAL A 78 -11.99 5.34 -3.07
C VAL A 78 -11.54 6.79 -3.03
N ILE A 79 -12.37 7.67 -2.47
CA ILE A 79 -12.10 9.13 -2.43
C ILE A 79 -10.79 9.40 -1.70
N LYS A 80 -10.61 8.84 -0.51
CA LYS A 80 -9.38 9.06 0.26
C LYS A 80 -8.14 8.46 -0.38
N SER A 81 -8.25 7.32 -1.09
CA SER A 81 -7.11 6.75 -1.81
C SER A 81 -6.61 7.68 -2.93
N LEU A 82 -7.52 8.32 -3.66
CA LEU A 82 -7.18 9.32 -4.69
C LEU A 82 -6.60 10.59 -4.09
N LEU A 83 -7.16 11.07 -2.97
CA LEU A 83 -6.60 12.21 -2.23
C LEU A 83 -5.17 11.93 -1.75
N ILE A 84 -4.87 10.70 -1.34
CA ILE A 84 -3.51 10.30 -0.94
C ILE A 84 -2.56 10.32 -2.13
N ASP A 85 -2.98 9.88 -3.31
CA ASP A 85 -2.15 9.96 -4.52
C ASP A 85 -1.84 11.42 -4.88
N THR A 86 -2.85 12.30 -4.83
CA THR A 86 -2.68 13.74 -5.02
C THR A 86 -1.73 14.34 -3.98
N LEU A 87 -1.92 14.01 -2.71
CA LEU A 87 -1.04 14.48 -1.62
C LEU A 87 0.41 14.03 -1.86
N LYS A 88 0.63 12.76 -2.18
CA LYS A 88 1.98 12.24 -2.44
C LYS A 88 2.65 12.89 -3.64
N ALA A 89 1.89 13.20 -4.70
CA ALA A 89 2.42 13.92 -5.85
C ALA A 89 2.87 15.34 -5.44
N LYS A 90 2.03 16.09 -4.72
CA LYS A 90 2.35 17.44 -4.22
C LYS A 90 3.54 17.44 -3.25
N LEU A 91 3.61 16.47 -2.32
CA LEU A 91 4.72 16.33 -1.38
C LEU A 91 6.06 16.09 -2.07
N ARG A 92 6.08 15.40 -3.22
CA ARG A 92 7.29 15.13 -4.00
C ARG A 92 7.73 16.34 -4.82
N SER A 93 6.77 17.09 -5.37
CA SER A 93 7.06 18.27 -6.18
C SER A 93 7.52 19.48 -5.35
N GLY A 94 7.11 19.55 -4.08
CA GLY A 94 7.43 20.68 -3.23
C GLY A 94 6.80 20.61 -1.86
N VAL A 95 6.33 21.76 -1.36
CA VAL A 95 5.57 21.84 -0.11
C VAL A 95 4.09 21.68 -0.42
N ALA A 96 3.45 20.71 0.20
CA ALA A 96 2.01 20.49 0.12
C ALA A 96 1.31 21.03 1.37
N HIS A 97 0.16 21.67 1.16
CA HIS A 97 -0.75 22.11 2.20
C HIS A 97 -1.93 21.13 2.31
N PHE A 98 -2.22 20.61 3.50
CA PHE A 98 -3.26 19.62 3.72
C PHE A 98 -3.75 19.59 5.15
N MET A 99 -4.94 19.00 5.35
CA MET A 99 -5.58 18.83 6.65
C MET A 99 -5.83 17.36 6.96
N TYR A 100 -5.63 16.95 8.20
CA TYR A 100 -5.91 15.58 8.67
C TYR A 100 -6.31 15.54 10.14
N LEU A 101 -6.99 14.46 10.53
CA LEU A 101 -7.35 14.18 11.91
C LEU A 101 -6.16 13.54 12.65
N LYS A 102 -5.82 14.08 13.82
CA LYS A 102 -4.85 13.45 14.72
C LYS A 102 -5.47 12.22 15.40
N LYS A 103 -4.64 11.48 16.15
CA LYS A 103 -5.08 10.30 16.92
C LYS A 103 -6.11 10.66 18.00
N ASP A 104 -6.05 11.86 18.53
CA ASP A 104 -6.97 12.40 19.54
C ASP A 104 -8.29 12.94 18.95
N GLY A 105 -8.47 12.83 17.64
CA GLY A 105 -9.64 13.33 16.91
C GLY A 105 -9.58 14.81 16.55
N SER A 106 -8.58 15.57 17.01
CA SER A 106 -8.45 16.98 16.66
C SER A 106 -7.95 17.16 15.22
N LEU A 107 -8.47 18.19 14.55
CA LEU A 107 -8.05 18.56 13.21
C LEU A 107 -6.67 19.23 13.24
N ARG A 108 -5.83 18.87 12.29
CA ARG A 108 -4.52 19.48 12.09
C ARG A 108 -4.36 19.93 10.66
N GLU A 109 -4.00 21.17 10.49
CA GLU A 109 -3.48 21.76 9.28
C GLU A 109 -1.96 21.63 9.26
N ALA A 110 -1.37 21.31 8.10
CA ALA A 110 0.06 21.05 8.00
C ALA A 110 0.60 21.43 6.62
N TRP A 111 1.82 21.92 6.61
CA TRP A 111 2.66 22.17 5.45
C TRP A 111 3.81 21.17 5.46
N GLY A 112 3.83 20.28 4.50
CA GLY A 112 4.80 19.18 4.48
C GLY A 112 5.48 19.00 3.14
N THR A 113 6.60 18.28 3.15
CA THR A 113 7.32 17.90 1.94
C THR A 113 7.96 16.52 2.08
N THR A 114 8.20 15.87 0.96
CA THR A 114 9.07 14.69 0.86
C THR A 114 10.24 14.92 -0.11
N SER A 115 10.36 16.15 -0.63
CA SER A 115 11.48 16.53 -1.50
C SER A 115 12.78 16.62 -0.69
N HIS A 116 13.80 15.84 -1.10
CA HIS A 116 15.11 15.83 -0.43
C HIS A 116 15.77 17.20 -0.39
N ASN A 117 15.52 18.05 -1.39
CA ASN A 117 16.10 19.38 -1.46
C ASN A 117 15.58 20.34 -0.37
N LEU A 118 14.38 20.05 0.15
CA LEU A 118 13.71 20.89 1.16
C LEU A 118 13.84 20.33 2.58
N ILE A 119 14.29 19.10 2.72
CA ILE A 119 14.48 18.45 4.01
C ILE A 119 15.87 18.77 4.54
N LYS A 120 15.94 19.54 5.64
CA LYS A 120 17.20 19.94 6.27
C LYS A 120 17.82 18.90 7.23
N ALA A 121 17.34 17.66 7.21
CA ALA A 121 17.77 16.61 8.10
C ALA A 121 18.35 15.42 7.35
N ASN A 122 19.38 14.77 7.94
CA ASN A 122 19.88 13.49 7.44
C ASN A 122 18.82 12.42 7.62
N VAL A 123 18.37 11.83 6.51
CA VAL A 123 17.34 10.79 6.48
C VAL A 123 18.01 9.43 6.57
N ASN A 124 18.21 8.92 7.77
CA ASN A 124 18.73 7.57 8.04
C ASN A 124 17.54 6.60 8.24
N GLY A 125 16.75 6.40 7.19
CA GLY A 125 15.61 5.47 7.23
C GLY A 125 16.06 4.01 7.09
N ARG A 126 15.33 3.09 7.74
CA ARG A 126 15.53 1.64 7.61
C ARG A 126 15.00 1.06 6.30
N GLY A 127 14.67 1.89 5.29
CA GLY A 127 14.14 1.46 3.99
C GLY A 127 12.72 0.86 4.02
N ILE A 128 11.97 0.99 5.12
CA ILE A 128 10.59 0.49 5.21
C ILE A 128 9.67 1.38 4.38
N ASP A 129 8.98 0.79 3.39
CA ASP A 129 7.94 1.47 2.63
C ASP A 129 6.79 1.85 3.57
N ARG A 130 6.49 3.14 3.65
CA ARG A 130 5.40 3.66 4.50
C ARG A 130 4.02 3.22 4.02
N ASP A 131 3.86 2.88 2.76
CA ASP A 131 2.62 2.28 2.24
C ASP A 131 2.34 0.91 2.85
N SER A 132 3.37 0.12 3.18
CA SER A 132 3.20 -1.18 3.83
C SER A 132 2.60 -1.07 5.24
N VAL A 133 2.84 0.05 5.92
CA VAL A 133 2.28 0.35 7.25
C VAL A 133 1.06 1.28 7.19
N ASN A 134 0.51 1.50 5.99
CA ASN A 134 -0.73 2.24 5.73
C ASN A 134 -0.72 3.68 6.26
N CYS A 135 0.40 4.39 6.09
CA CYS A 135 0.53 5.78 6.45
C CYS A 135 1.32 6.60 5.41
N VAL A 136 1.10 7.91 5.43
CA VAL A 136 1.91 8.89 4.70
C VAL A 136 2.88 9.51 5.69
N CYS A 137 4.18 9.48 5.38
CA CYS A 137 5.21 10.17 6.13
C CYS A 137 5.62 11.42 5.35
N TYR A 138 5.84 12.52 6.06
CA TYR A 138 6.24 13.80 5.50
C TYR A 138 7.14 14.56 6.47
N TRP A 139 7.93 15.48 5.96
CA TRP A 139 8.64 16.47 6.74
C TRP A 139 7.72 17.67 6.97
N ASP A 140 7.42 17.97 8.22
CA ASP A 140 6.63 19.14 8.62
C ASP A 140 7.54 20.39 8.57
N VAL A 141 7.22 21.30 7.69
CA VAL A 141 8.05 22.49 7.45
C VAL A 141 7.99 23.45 8.63
N GLU A 142 6.83 23.58 9.28
CA GLU A 142 6.65 24.48 10.43
C GLU A 142 7.34 23.95 11.69
N LYS A 143 7.26 22.64 11.91
CA LYS A 143 7.77 22.03 13.15
C LYS A 143 9.19 21.47 13.00
N GLY A 144 9.74 21.48 11.79
CA GLY A 144 11.11 21.01 11.53
C GLY A 144 11.33 19.52 11.88
N GLY A 145 10.36 18.64 11.58
CA GLY A 145 10.47 17.25 11.96
C GLY A 145 9.62 16.29 11.13
N PHE A 146 10.00 15.01 11.11
CA PHE A 146 9.20 13.98 10.44
C PHE A 146 7.91 13.69 11.21
N ARG A 147 6.83 13.61 10.46
CA ARG A 147 5.51 13.25 10.96
C ARG A 147 4.84 12.24 10.03
N SER A 148 3.84 11.55 10.54
CA SER A 148 3.05 10.62 9.75
C SER A 148 1.57 10.77 10.06
N LEU A 149 0.75 10.51 9.05
CA LEU A 149 -0.70 10.42 9.16
C LEU A 149 -1.18 9.09 8.60
N ARG A 150 -2.24 8.53 9.15
CA ARG A 150 -2.90 7.33 8.62
C ARG A 150 -3.72 7.69 7.39
N PHE A 151 -3.87 6.76 6.46
CA PHE A 151 -4.60 6.98 5.22
C PHE A 151 -6.04 7.46 5.46
N GLU A 152 -6.73 6.83 6.41
CA GLU A 152 -8.11 7.16 6.75
C GLU A 152 -8.28 8.55 7.38
N ASN A 153 -7.22 9.11 7.93
CA ASN A 153 -7.28 10.37 8.66
C ASN A 153 -7.13 11.61 7.76
N LEU A 154 -6.72 11.45 6.50
CA LEU A 154 -6.62 12.57 5.56
C LEU A 154 -8.02 13.14 5.30
N VAL A 155 -8.16 14.47 5.44
CA VAL A 155 -9.43 15.20 5.25
C VAL A 155 -9.41 15.93 3.92
N GLN A 156 -8.40 16.76 3.67
CA GLN A 156 -8.33 17.64 2.50
C GLN A 156 -6.89 17.88 2.06
N VAL A 157 -6.71 18.14 0.78
CA VAL A 157 -5.44 18.58 0.15
C VAL A 157 -5.75 19.83 -0.64
N PHE A 158 -5.01 20.92 -0.37
CA PHE A 158 -5.17 22.23 -1.01
C PHE A 158 -4.27 22.37 -2.25
#